data_0033e9e0387fc06984e8fb6714eff4d9
#
_entry.id   0033e9e0387fc06984e8fb6714eff4d9
#
_cell.length_a   1.000
_cell.length_b   1.000
_cell.length_c   1.000
_cell.angle_alpha   90.00
_cell.angle_beta   90.00
_cell.angle_gamma   90.00
#
_symmetry.space_group_name_H-M   'P 1'
#
loop_
_entity.id
_entity.type
_entity.pdbx_description
1 polymer ?
#
loop_
_entity_poly.entity_id
_entity_poly.type
_entity_poly.pdbx_seq_one_letter_code
_entity_poly.pdbx_strand_id
1 'polypeptide(L)'
;MIEECVSILDLSVECMLKQDIEGCKKVIKQDDKIDELREYIRDRSIELLVLKQPMARDLRYIYALGFIALELERIGDYAVNIAEETIKICQDEYIKDLIDIPKMYEECKKMILEVKESLENENEDLAREIALQDDKIDSLYNRVQEDCLRVMNANPQTINQGVNLLFIGRYLERIGDHITNICEMIIFAINGEMTEIG
;
A
#
# COMPACT_ATOMS: atom_id res chain seq x y z
N MET A 1 -0.15 11.84 -6.50
CA MET A 1 -0.02 10.39 -6.47
C MET A 1 -0.38 9.80 -5.11
N ILE A 2 0.23 10.23 -3.99
CA ILE A 2 -0.11 9.73 -2.64
C ILE A 2 -1.63 9.82 -2.35
N GLU A 3 -2.27 10.94 -2.65
CA GLU A 3 -3.73 11.10 -2.45
C GLU A 3 -4.57 10.15 -3.31
N GLU A 4 -4.12 9.80 -4.51
CA GLU A 4 -4.79 8.82 -5.35
C GLU A 4 -4.62 7.40 -4.78
N CYS A 5 -3.42 7.06 -4.26
CA CYS A 5 -3.20 5.77 -3.58
C CYS A 5 -4.10 5.63 -2.35
N VAL A 6 -4.23 6.67 -1.54
CA VAL A 6 -5.17 6.66 -0.40
C VAL A 6 -6.61 6.47 -0.91
N SER A 7 -7.01 7.21 -1.94
CA SER A 7 -8.38 7.15 -2.49
C SER A 7 -8.73 5.76 -3.03
N ILE A 8 -7.82 5.12 -3.77
CA ILE A 8 -8.06 3.79 -4.34
C ILE A 8 -8.08 2.72 -3.24
N LEU A 9 -7.22 2.83 -2.23
CA LEU A 9 -7.18 1.93 -1.09
C LEU A 9 -8.45 2.08 -0.24
N ASP A 10 -8.90 3.30 0.04
CA ASP A 10 -10.16 3.60 0.73
C ASP A 10 -11.33 2.92 0.01
N LEU A 11 -11.43 3.12 -1.30
CA LEU A 11 -12.51 2.55 -2.11
C LEU A 11 -12.46 1.02 -2.11
N SER A 12 -11.28 0.41 -2.24
CA SER A 12 -11.12 -1.05 -2.28
C SER A 12 -11.62 -1.72 -0.98
N VAL A 13 -11.22 -1.16 0.18
CA VAL A 13 -11.62 -1.69 1.48
C VAL A 13 -13.10 -1.38 1.79
N GLU A 14 -13.59 -0.20 1.42
CA GLU A 14 -15.02 0.13 1.56
C GLU A 14 -15.90 -0.84 0.76
N CYS A 15 -15.53 -1.13 -0.49
CA CYS A 15 -16.24 -2.08 -1.34
C CYS A 15 -16.17 -3.51 -0.78
N MET A 16 -15.04 -3.91 -0.22
CA MET A 16 -14.90 -5.18 0.47
C MET A 16 -15.87 -5.25 1.65
N LEU A 17 -15.89 -4.25 2.53
CA LEU A 17 -16.75 -4.26 3.71
C LEU A 17 -18.25 -4.27 3.37
N LYS A 18 -18.63 -3.63 2.25
CA LYS A 18 -20.01 -3.55 1.76
C LYS A 18 -20.39 -4.66 0.78
N GLN A 19 -19.44 -5.49 0.38
CA GLN A 19 -19.60 -6.48 -0.69
C GLN A 19 -20.10 -5.85 -2.01
N ASP A 20 -19.59 -4.64 -2.36
CA ASP A 20 -19.99 -3.86 -3.53
C ASP A 20 -19.15 -4.22 -4.77
N ILE A 21 -19.64 -5.15 -5.59
CA ILE A 21 -18.97 -5.59 -6.83
C ILE A 21 -18.78 -4.41 -7.81
N GLU A 22 -19.75 -3.50 -7.93
CA GLU A 22 -19.65 -2.38 -8.86
C GLU A 22 -18.62 -1.35 -8.38
N GLY A 23 -18.50 -1.17 -7.07
CA GLY A 23 -17.40 -0.40 -6.46
C GLY A 23 -16.04 -1.02 -6.75
N CYS A 24 -15.89 -2.33 -6.59
CA CYS A 24 -14.64 -3.05 -6.91
C CYS A 24 -14.22 -2.86 -8.38
N LYS A 25 -15.17 -2.91 -9.32
CA LYS A 25 -14.89 -2.63 -10.74
C LYS A 25 -14.44 -1.19 -11.01
N LYS A 26 -14.84 -0.23 -10.17
CA LYS A 26 -14.35 1.16 -10.26
C LYS A 26 -12.92 1.27 -9.75
N VAL A 27 -12.56 0.55 -8.68
CA VAL A 27 -11.18 0.45 -8.18
C VAL A 27 -10.26 0.03 -9.32
N ILE A 28 -10.57 -1.08 -10.00
CA ILE A 28 -9.76 -1.63 -11.11
C ILE A 28 -9.54 -0.59 -12.24
N LYS A 29 -10.52 0.27 -12.51
CA LYS A 29 -10.40 1.32 -13.54
C LYS A 29 -9.68 2.57 -13.04
N GLN A 30 -9.69 2.82 -11.73
CA GLN A 30 -9.06 4.01 -11.16
C GLN A 30 -7.53 3.88 -11.14
N ASP A 31 -7.01 2.68 -11.20
CA ASP A 31 -5.59 2.38 -11.21
C ASP A 31 -4.84 3.02 -12.40
N ASP A 32 -5.46 3.06 -13.58
CA ASP A 32 -4.91 3.73 -14.77
C ASP A 32 -4.38 5.14 -14.44
N LYS A 33 -5.02 5.85 -13.49
CA LYS A 33 -4.61 7.20 -13.08
C LYS A 33 -3.30 7.19 -12.27
N ILE A 34 -3.07 6.17 -11.48
CA ILE A 34 -1.82 6.01 -10.71
C ILE A 34 -0.67 5.73 -11.68
N ASP A 35 -0.90 4.88 -12.66
CA ASP A 35 0.05 4.58 -13.73
C ASP A 35 0.43 5.82 -14.53
N GLU A 36 -0.56 6.62 -14.94
CA GLU A 36 -0.32 7.89 -15.64
C GLU A 36 0.53 8.86 -14.79
N LEU A 37 0.26 8.95 -13.48
CA LEU A 37 1.04 9.80 -12.57
C LEU A 37 2.46 9.29 -12.40
N ARG A 38 2.67 7.97 -12.30
CA ARG A 38 4.00 7.36 -12.25
C ARG A 38 4.80 7.68 -13.52
N GLU A 39 4.20 7.50 -14.70
CA GLU A 39 4.82 7.84 -15.97
C GLU A 39 5.18 9.33 -16.04
N TYR A 40 4.27 10.20 -15.64
CA TYR A 40 4.52 11.64 -15.58
C TYR A 40 5.70 11.99 -14.68
N ILE A 41 5.78 11.43 -13.46
CA ILE A 41 6.88 11.65 -12.52
C ILE A 41 8.19 11.16 -13.12
N ARG A 42 8.22 9.97 -13.73
CA ARG A 42 9.40 9.41 -14.41
C ARG A 42 9.90 10.35 -15.51
N ASP A 43 9.02 10.75 -16.43
CA ASP A 43 9.37 11.56 -17.59
C ASP A 43 9.83 12.96 -17.14
N ARG A 44 9.18 13.53 -16.13
CA ARG A 44 9.56 14.82 -15.55
C ARG A 44 10.90 14.76 -14.82
N SER A 45 11.18 13.65 -14.14
CA SER A 45 12.48 13.42 -13.50
C SER A 45 13.61 13.37 -14.55
N ILE A 46 13.42 12.64 -15.64
CA ILE A 46 14.40 12.57 -16.74
C ILE A 46 14.62 13.95 -17.37
N GLU A 47 13.55 14.70 -17.64
CA GLU A 47 13.64 16.06 -18.18
C GLU A 47 14.47 16.97 -17.27
N LEU A 48 14.21 16.95 -15.96
CA LEU A 48 14.95 17.74 -14.99
C LEU A 48 16.44 17.38 -14.94
N LEU A 49 16.77 16.07 -15.01
CA LEU A 49 18.15 15.60 -15.04
C LEU A 49 18.90 16.14 -16.27
N VAL A 50 18.27 16.11 -17.42
CA VAL A 50 18.89 16.56 -18.69
C VAL A 50 19.04 18.09 -18.73
N LEU A 51 17.98 18.82 -18.38
CA LEU A 51 17.94 20.29 -18.54
C LEU A 51 18.66 21.05 -17.43
N LYS A 52 18.59 20.54 -16.19
CA LYS A 52 19.12 21.25 -15.01
C LYS A 52 20.48 20.76 -14.56
N GLN A 53 20.87 19.55 -14.97
CA GLN A 53 22.13 18.90 -14.55
C GLN A 53 22.34 19.01 -13.02
N PRO A 54 21.37 18.55 -12.21
CA PRO A 54 21.40 18.71 -10.77
C PRO A 54 22.59 17.96 -10.18
N MET A 55 23.12 18.45 -9.06
CA MET A 55 24.28 17.86 -8.40
C MET A 55 23.94 17.45 -6.97
N ALA A 56 24.67 16.45 -6.50
CA ALA A 56 24.63 15.99 -5.11
C ALA A 56 23.19 15.78 -4.58
N ARG A 57 22.72 16.64 -3.67
CA ARG A 57 21.42 16.50 -3.01
C ARG A 57 20.25 16.50 -4.00
N ASP A 58 20.23 17.44 -4.94
CA ASP A 58 19.11 17.56 -5.89
C ASP A 58 19.02 16.33 -6.79
N LEU A 59 20.17 15.78 -7.20
CA LEU A 59 20.23 14.55 -7.98
C LEU A 59 19.65 13.36 -7.20
N ARG A 60 20.04 13.21 -5.93
CA ARG A 60 19.51 12.14 -5.07
C ARG A 60 18.00 12.27 -4.88
N TYR A 61 17.52 13.49 -4.66
CA TYR A 61 16.10 13.75 -4.46
C TYR A 61 15.27 13.36 -5.69
N ILE A 62 15.72 13.77 -6.89
CA ILE A 62 15.05 13.39 -8.14
C ILE A 62 15.08 11.86 -8.35
N TYR A 63 16.19 11.22 -8.05
CA TYR A 63 16.30 9.76 -8.11
C TYR A 63 15.31 9.08 -7.13
N ALA A 64 15.27 9.53 -5.89
CA ALA A 64 14.37 8.99 -4.87
C ALA A 64 12.89 9.16 -5.26
N LEU A 65 12.50 10.32 -5.83
CA LEU A 65 11.13 10.54 -6.29
C LEU A 65 10.68 9.53 -7.35
N GLY A 66 11.57 9.16 -8.27
CA GLY A 66 11.26 8.12 -9.26
C GLY A 66 11.02 6.75 -8.63
N PHE A 67 11.78 6.41 -7.59
CA PHE A 67 11.61 5.17 -6.84
C PHE A 67 10.33 5.19 -5.98
N ILE A 68 10.11 6.28 -5.25
CA ILE A 68 8.88 6.49 -4.47
C ILE A 68 7.63 6.37 -5.35
N ALA A 69 7.67 6.90 -6.57
CA ALA A 69 6.55 6.77 -7.50
C ALA A 69 6.30 5.31 -7.92
N LEU A 70 7.35 4.49 -8.05
CA LEU A 70 7.22 3.06 -8.32
C LEU A 70 6.57 2.32 -7.13
N GLU A 71 7.03 2.59 -5.90
CA GLU A 71 6.46 1.98 -4.70
C GLU A 71 4.98 2.37 -4.51
N LEU A 72 4.63 3.62 -4.81
CA LEU A 72 3.23 4.07 -4.78
C LEU A 72 2.35 3.39 -5.84
N GLU A 73 2.90 3.09 -7.03
CA GLU A 73 2.17 2.30 -8.03
C GLU A 73 1.91 0.88 -7.53
N ARG A 74 2.90 0.26 -6.87
CA ARG A 74 2.70 -1.07 -6.25
C ARG A 74 1.59 -1.07 -5.19
N ILE A 75 1.47 0.01 -4.41
CA ILE A 75 0.36 0.17 -3.46
C ILE A 75 -0.99 0.21 -4.20
N GLY A 76 -1.07 0.89 -5.36
CA GLY A 76 -2.23 0.87 -6.24
C GLY A 76 -2.57 -0.53 -6.75
N ASP A 77 -1.58 -1.25 -7.29
CA ASP A 77 -1.71 -2.65 -7.71
C ASP A 77 -2.34 -3.53 -6.62
N TYR A 78 -1.89 -3.40 -5.36
CA TYR A 78 -2.45 -4.18 -4.26
C TYR A 78 -3.88 -3.77 -3.89
N ALA A 79 -4.24 -2.50 -4.03
CA ALA A 79 -5.63 -2.07 -3.86
C ALA A 79 -6.55 -2.70 -4.93
N VAL A 80 -6.07 -2.82 -6.17
CA VAL A 80 -6.76 -3.56 -7.25
C VAL A 80 -6.88 -5.05 -6.89
N ASN A 81 -5.80 -5.69 -6.45
CA ASN A 81 -5.81 -7.09 -6.06
C ASN A 81 -6.82 -7.35 -4.91
N ILE A 82 -6.93 -6.45 -3.93
CA ILE A 82 -7.95 -6.53 -2.88
C ILE A 82 -9.35 -6.49 -3.48
N ALA A 83 -9.63 -5.60 -4.45
CA ALA A 83 -10.92 -5.52 -5.12
C ALA A 83 -11.23 -6.79 -5.94
N GLU A 84 -10.25 -7.36 -6.62
CA GLU A 84 -10.39 -8.60 -7.38
C GLU A 84 -10.71 -9.81 -6.48
N GLU A 85 -10.00 -9.96 -5.35
CA GLU A 85 -10.31 -11.02 -4.39
C GLU A 85 -11.70 -10.80 -3.78
N THR A 86 -12.07 -9.55 -3.50
CA THR A 86 -13.40 -9.20 -3.01
C THR A 86 -14.50 -9.68 -3.98
N ILE A 87 -14.36 -9.41 -5.28
CA ILE A 87 -15.34 -9.85 -6.30
C ILE A 87 -15.58 -11.37 -6.24
N LYS A 88 -14.55 -12.17 -5.96
CA LYS A 88 -14.64 -13.63 -5.90
C LYS A 88 -15.49 -14.12 -4.72
N ILE A 89 -15.59 -13.35 -3.65
CA ILE A 89 -16.24 -13.74 -2.39
C ILE A 89 -17.51 -12.96 -2.03
N CYS A 90 -17.88 -11.96 -2.83
CA CYS A 90 -19.05 -11.11 -2.58
C CYS A 90 -20.41 -11.79 -2.74
N GLN A 91 -20.46 -13.05 -3.20
CA GLN A 91 -21.75 -13.75 -3.44
C GLN A 91 -22.34 -14.37 -2.18
N ASP A 92 -21.53 -14.61 -1.17
CA ASP A 92 -21.91 -15.25 0.09
C ASP A 92 -21.60 -14.32 1.27
N GLU A 93 -22.31 -14.52 2.39
CA GLU A 93 -21.97 -13.85 3.64
C GLU A 93 -20.54 -14.20 4.07
N TYR A 94 -19.86 -13.27 4.74
CA TYR A 94 -18.52 -13.53 5.23
C TYR A 94 -18.49 -14.66 6.25
N ILE A 95 -17.53 -15.58 6.10
CA ILE A 95 -17.35 -16.76 6.99
C ILE A 95 -17.01 -16.38 8.43
N LYS A 96 -16.64 -15.12 8.67
CA LYS A 96 -16.29 -14.54 9.97
C LYS A 96 -16.43 -13.03 9.94
N ASP A 97 -16.53 -12.41 11.11
CA ASP A 97 -16.42 -10.96 11.23
C ASP A 97 -15.04 -10.47 10.77
N LEU A 98 -15.03 -9.42 9.98
CA LEU A 98 -13.81 -8.78 9.48
C LEU A 98 -13.33 -7.74 10.50
N ILE A 99 -12.54 -8.17 11.51
CA ILE A 99 -12.07 -7.31 12.60
C ILE A 99 -10.68 -6.75 12.33
N ASP A 100 -9.74 -7.60 11.95
CA ASP A 100 -8.33 -7.22 11.85
C ASP A 100 -7.94 -6.68 10.47
N ILE A 101 -8.58 -7.11 9.39
CA ILE A 101 -8.37 -6.55 8.04
C ILE A 101 -8.67 -5.04 7.98
N PRO A 102 -9.81 -4.52 8.51
CA PRO A 102 -10.02 -3.08 8.59
C PRO A 102 -8.96 -2.35 9.43
N LYS A 103 -8.44 -2.96 10.50
CA LYS A 103 -7.37 -2.34 11.30
C LYS A 103 -6.06 -2.26 10.53
N MET A 104 -5.71 -3.31 9.77
CA MET A 104 -4.54 -3.26 8.88
C MET A 104 -4.65 -2.11 7.89
N TYR A 105 -5.82 -1.96 7.25
CA TYR A 105 -6.07 -0.84 6.35
C TYR A 105 -5.90 0.52 7.02
N GLU A 106 -6.45 0.72 8.22
CA GLU A 106 -6.31 2.00 8.94
C GLU A 106 -4.85 2.32 9.26
N GLU A 107 -4.02 1.31 9.62
CA GLU A 107 -2.58 1.49 9.83
C GLU A 107 -1.89 1.84 8.51
N CYS A 108 -2.14 1.11 7.42
CA CYS A 108 -1.58 1.43 6.10
C CYS A 108 -1.93 2.86 5.68
N LYS A 109 -3.19 3.26 5.80
CA LYS A 109 -3.66 4.61 5.46
C LYS A 109 -2.95 5.68 6.29
N LYS A 110 -2.84 5.46 7.61
CA LYS A 110 -2.11 6.36 8.51
C LYS A 110 -0.67 6.52 8.05
N MET A 111 0.04 5.42 7.82
CA MET A 111 1.43 5.43 7.38
C MET A 111 1.60 6.17 6.04
N ILE A 112 0.73 5.95 5.05
CA ILE A 112 0.78 6.66 3.75
C ILE A 112 0.63 8.17 3.93
N LEU A 113 -0.25 8.63 4.81
CA LEU A 113 -0.45 10.06 5.09
C LEU A 113 0.75 10.67 5.82
N GLU A 114 1.32 9.97 6.79
CA GLU A 114 2.53 10.39 7.50
C GLU A 114 3.76 10.43 6.58
N VAL A 115 3.86 9.50 5.60
CA VAL A 115 4.89 9.53 4.54
C VAL A 115 4.80 10.82 3.72
N LYS A 116 3.59 11.28 3.38
CA LYS A 116 3.41 12.56 2.70
C LYS A 116 4.01 13.71 3.51
N GLU A 117 3.70 13.75 4.81
CA GLU A 117 4.22 14.77 5.72
C GLU A 117 5.76 14.71 5.84
N SER A 118 6.31 13.51 5.99
CA SER A 118 7.76 13.29 6.05
C SER A 118 8.47 13.77 4.78
N LEU A 119 7.91 13.46 3.60
CA LEU A 119 8.48 13.85 2.32
C LEU A 119 8.41 15.38 2.10
N GLU A 120 7.29 16.01 2.41
CA GLU A 120 7.09 17.47 2.24
C GLU A 120 7.98 18.29 3.18
N ASN A 121 8.21 17.80 4.39
CA ASN A 121 9.01 18.50 5.41
C ASN A 121 10.47 18.02 5.47
N GLU A 122 10.87 17.09 4.59
CA GLU A 122 12.21 16.46 4.62
C GLU A 122 12.58 15.95 6.03
N ASN A 123 11.65 15.26 6.67
CA ASN A 123 11.78 14.81 8.06
C ASN A 123 12.20 13.35 8.13
N GLU A 124 13.52 13.11 8.28
CA GLU A 124 14.11 11.77 8.37
C GLU A 124 13.64 11.00 9.62
N ASP A 125 13.53 11.68 10.76
CA ASP A 125 13.12 11.03 12.01
C ASP A 125 11.69 10.50 11.89
N LEU A 126 10.79 11.28 11.30
CA LEU A 126 9.43 10.82 11.03
C LEU A 126 9.41 9.63 10.06
N ALA A 127 10.24 9.63 9.01
CA ALA A 127 10.34 8.48 8.11
C ALA A 127 10.75 7.19 8.86
N ARG A 128 11.70 7.28 9.78
CA ARG A 128 12.11 6.13 10.63
C ARG A 128 10.99 5.66 11.55
N GLU A 129 10.26 6.59 12.16
CA GLU A 129 9.12 6.27 13.03
C GLU A 129 7.99 5.58 12.26
N ILE A 130 7.72 6.01 11.02
CA ILE A 130 6.71 5.39 10.16
C ILE A 130 7.10 3.95 9.81
N ALA A 131 8.35 3.72 9.38
CA ALA A 131 8.81 2.39 9.01
C ALA A 131 8.65 1.37 10.16
N LEU A 132 8.88 1.78 11.40
CA LEU A 132 8.69 0.92 12.58
C LEU A 132 7.21 0.59 12.88
N GLN A 133 6.26 1.28 12.27
CA GLN A 133 4.83 0.96 12.44
C GLN A 133 4.41 -0.29 11.67
N ASP A 134 5.21 -0.75 10.72
CA ASP A 134 4.96 -1.94 9.92
C ASP A 134 4.85 -3.22 10.77
N ASP A 135 5.61 -3.36 11.83
CA ASP A 135 5.50 -4.46 12.82
C ASP A 135 4.05 -4.68 13.31
N LYS A 136 3.26 -3.60 13.35
CA LYS A 136 1.87 -3.68 13.78
C LYS A 136 0.98 -4.30 12.69
N ILE A 137 1.25 -3.99 11.42
CA ILE A 137 0.54 -4.59 10.28
C ILE A 137 0.82 -6.08 10.23
N ASP A 138 2.08 -6.48 10.40
CA ASP A 138 2.52 -7.87 10.47
C ASP A 138 1.84 -8.64 11.60
N SER A 139 1.79 -8.04 12.78
CA SER A 139 1.10 -8.63 13.93
C SER A 139 -0.41 -8.83 13.67
N LEU A 140 -1.05 -7.88 12.98
CA LEU A 140 -2.45 -7.99 12.58
C LEU A 140 -2.65 -9.07 11.52
N TYR A 141 -1.75 -9.17 10.53
CA TYR A 141 -1.80 -10.21 9.52
C TYR A 141 -1.67 -11.60 10.10
N ASN A 142 -0.76 -11.81 11.06
CA ASN A 142 -0.65 -13.08 11.77
C ASN A 142 -1.97 -13.49 12.43
N ARG A 143 -2.71 -12.56 13.02
CA ARG A 143 -4.04 -12.83 13.59
C ARG A 143 -5.07 -13.17 12.52
N VAL A 144 -5.04 -12.48 11.38
CA VAL A 144 -5.90 -12.83 10.22
C VAL A 144 -5.64 -14.26 9.78
N GLN A 145 -4.36 -14.68 9.70
CA GLN A 145 -3.99 -16.05 9.35
C GLN A 145 -4.52 -17.07 10.35
N GLU A 146 -4.29 -16.87 11.63
CA GLU A 146 -4.76 -17.77 12.69
C GLU A 146 -6.28 -17.93 12.66
N ASP A 147 -7.00 -16.83 12.53
CA ASP A 147 -8.46 -16.81 12.47
C ASP A 147 -9.01 -17.53 11.25
N CYS A 148 -8.47 -17.26 10.07
CA CYS A 148 -8.89 -17.92 8.83
C CYS A 148 -8.61 -19.43 8.89
N LEU A 149 -7.41 -19.85 9.35
CA LEU A 149 -7.07 -21.24 9.53
C LEU A 149 -8.01 -21.96 10.50
N ARG A 150 -8.37 -21.30 11.60
CA ARG A 150 -9.31 -21.85 12.59
C ARG A 150 -10.69 -22.11 11.97
N VAL A 151 -11.23 -21.15 11.20
CA VAL A 151 -12.54 -21.27 10.55
C VAL A 151 -12.52 -22.35 9.47
N MET A 152 -11.49 -22.37 8.63
CA MET A 152 -11.32 -23.39 7.56
C MET A 152 -11.20 -24.81 8.11
N ASN A 153 -10.47 -24.99 9.24
CA ASN A 153 -10.37 -26.30 9.90
C ASN A 153 -11.70 -26.76 10.53
N ALA A 154 -12.50 -25.82 11.04
CA ALA A 154 -13.79 -26.13 11.62
C ALA A 154 -14.87 -26.47 10.55
N ASN A 155 -14.79 -25.84 9.38
CA ASN A 155 -15.70 -26.07 8.27
C ASN A 155 -15.00 -26.04 6.91
N PRO A 156 -14.69 -27.18 6.29
CA PRO A 156 -14.00 -27.23 4.99
C PRO A 156 -14.73 -26.48 3.84
N GLN A 157 -16.03 -26.23 3.93
CA GLN A 157 -16.76 -25.46 2.91
C GLN A 157 -16.36 -23.99 2.88
N THR A 158 -15.73 -23.46 3.94
CA THR A 158 -15.25 -22.09 4.02
C THR A 158 -13.86 -21.85 3.43
N ILE A 159 -13.18 -22.92 2.96
CA ILE A 159 -11.78 -22.86 2.49
C ILE A 159 -11.62 -21.83 1.36
N ASN A 160 -12.50 -21.83 0.36
CA ASN A 160 -12.36 -20.90 -0.77
C ASN A 160 -12.41 -19.43 -0.31
N GLN A 161 -13.38 -19.07 0.52
CA GLN A 161 -13.48 -17.69 1.02
C GLN A 161 -12.34 -17.38 2.00
N GLY A 162 -11.96 -18.33 2.87
CA GLY A 162 -10.85 -18.20 3.80
C GLY A 162 -9.51 -17.89 3.10
N VAL A 163 -9.23 -18.57 1.99
CA VAL A 163 -8.03 -18.33 1.17
C VAL A 163 -8.04 -16.92 0.57
N ASN A 164 -9.18 -16.44 0.03
CA ASN A 164 -9.26 -15.08 -0.51
C ASN A 164 -9.07 -14.02 0.61
N LEU A 165 -9.62 -14.26 1.81
CA LEU A 165 -9.37 -13.36 2.95
C LEU A 165 -7.89 -13.35 3.39
N LEU A 166 -7.19 -14.48 3.30
CA LEU A 166 -5.74 -14.54 3.53
C LEU A 166 -4.98 -13.72 2.49
N PHE A 167 -5.36 -13.78 1.21
CA PHE A 167 -4.76 -12.95 0.16
C PHE A 167 -5.00 -11.47 0.40
N ILE A 168 -6.23 -11.06 0.77
CA ILE A 168 -6.52 -9.66 1.12
C ILE A 168 -5.63 -9.18 2.27
N GLY A 169 -5.50 -9.97 3.35
CA GLY A 169 -4.59 -9.67 4.45
C GLY A 169 -3.13 -9.55 3.98
N ARG A 170 -2.69 -10.48 3.12
CA ARG A 170 -1.33 -10.45 2.55
C ARG A 170 -1.08 -9.20 1.71
N TYR A 171 -2.05 -8.73 0.93
CA TYR A 171 -1.89 -7.52 0.14
C TYR A 171 -1.77 -6.27 1.02
N LEU A 172 -2.50 -6.20 2.13
CA LEU A 172 -2.35 -5.11 3.10
C LEU A 172 -0.99 -5.13 3.79
N GLU A 173 -0.46 -6.30 4.12
CA GLU A 173 0.89 -6.44 4.67
C GLU A 173 1.93 -6.00 3.61
N ARG A 174 1.78 -6.38 2.34
CA ARG A 174 2.65 -5.90 1.27
C ARG A 174 2.60 -4.39 1.06
N ILE A 175 1.44 -3.77 1.27
CA ILE A 175 1.34 -2.31 1.27
C ILE A 175 2.22 -1.70 2.37
N GLY A 176 2.26 -2.28 3.56
CA GLY A 176 3.17 -1.90 4.64
C GLY A 176 4.63 -1.96 4.22
N ASP A 177 5.07 -3.10 3.65
CA ASP A 177 6.43 -3.27 3.10
C ASP A 177 6.79 -2.13 2.11
N HIS A 178 5.88 -1.81 1.17
CA HIS A 178 6.12 -0.75 0.18
C HIS A 178 6.19 0.64 0.82
N ILE A 179 5.43 0.91 1.88
CA ILE A 179 5.52 2.17 2.62
C ILE A 179 6.88 2.25 3.35
N THR A 180 7.38 1.15 3.91
CA THR A 180 8.71 1.08 4.51
C THR A 180 9.79 1.38 3.48
N ASN A 181 9.71 0.80 2.27
CA ASN A 181 10.62 1.13 1.16
C ASN A 181 10.59 2.63 0.80
N ILE A 182 9.42 3.27 0.82
CA ILE A 182 9.30 4.72 0.61
C ILE A 182 10.03 5.48 1.70
N CYS A 183 9.89 5.09 2.97
CA CYS A 183 10.59 5.71 4.10
C CYS A 183 12.12 5.64 3.94
N GLU A 184 12.65 4.50 3.54
CA GLU A 184 14.08 4.31 3.26
C GLU A 184 14.56 5.25 2.14
N MET A 185 13.75 5.43 1.10
CA MET A 185 14.09 6.35 0.00
C MET A 185 14.00 7.81 0.39
N ILE A 186 13.11 8.19 1.32
CA ILE A 186 13.07 9.54 1.90
C ILE A 186 14.36 9.79 2.69
N ILE A 187 14.78 8.87 3.54
CA ILE A 187 16.02 8.95 4.31
C ILE A 187 17.21 9.09 3.36
N PHE A 188 17.29 8.26 2.33
CA PHE A 188 18.34 8.36 1.31
C PHE A 188 18.36 9.72 0.60
N ALA A 189 17.19 10.28 0.24
CA ALA A 189 17.11 11.58 -0.39
C ALA A 189 17.71 12.69 0.50
N ILE A 190 17.49 12.62 1.80
CA ILE A 190 17.90 13.64 2.78
C ILE A 190 19.40 13.52 3.09
N ASN A 191 19.86 12.36 3.56
CA ASN A 191 21.21 12.17 4.10
C ASN A 191 22.19 11.49 3.14
N GLY A 192 21.68 10.73 2.15
CA GLY A 192 22.48 9.99 1.16
C GLY A 192 22.90 8.59 1.62
N GLU A 193 22.37 8.10 2.74
CA GLU A 193 22.64 6.76 3.26
C GLU A 193 21.51 5.80 2.89
N MET A 194 21.86 4.66 2.28
CA MET A 194 20.91 3.57 2.07
C MET A 194 20.81 2.80 3.39
N THR A 195 19.61 2.85 4.01
CA THR A 195 19.34 2.19 5.29
C THR A 195 18.24 1.17 5.07
N GLU A 196 18.43 -0.06 5.51
CA GLU A 196 17.37 -1.06 5.62
C GLU A 196 16.77 -0.95 7.03
N ILE A 197 15.44 -0.83 7.15
CA ILE A 197 14.74 -0.62 8.43
C ILE A 197 13.84 -1.81 8.78
N GLY A 198 13.42 -2.64 7.80
CA GLY A 198 12.52 -3.77 7.97
C GLY A 198 13.16 -5.12 7.78
#